data_180c2a690f59ff1a35cf544bfc4e336e
#
_entry.id   180c2a690f59ff1a35cf544bfc4e336e
#
_cell.length_a   1.000
_cell.length_b   1.000
_cell.length_c   1.000
_cell.angle_alpha   90.00
_cell.angle_beta   90.00
_cell.angle_gamma   90.00
#
_symmetry.space_group_name_H-M   'P 1'
#
loop_
_entity.id
_entity.type
_entity.pdbx_description
1 polymer ?
#
loop_
_entity_poly.entity_id
_entity_poly.type
_entity_poly.pdbx_seq_one_letter_code
_entity_poly.pdbx_strand_id
1 'polypeptide(L)'
;VQSALMVTKIAAILALIVLGWRMIQGSGPEIARVADSGVGSSASAFLAAMVPVLFAFGGWQTASFVSGEMKNPQRDLPRGLLLGVLGVVALYLAVNFVCIMVLGPTQLALTPTPASDVMRRALGDRGGQLMAAGIAVSTVGFLSQGMLTAPRVYYAMARDGLFFQRVGSLSERTRAPVVAIALQGIWASVIVLFFGVYGPVLNYVVALDAVFFGLTGAALLVFRRRDPVAVQGLRMPGHPVTTGVFVLAFWTLAASTIVQFPKDAGMGVLILALGVPIYVYWSRRRLRSTAPAVFPE
;
A
#
# COMPACT_ATOMS: atom_id res chain seq x y z
N VAL A 1 9.69 17.62 -7.71
CA VAL A 1 8.22 17.62 -7.64
C VAL A 1 7.76 16.71 -6.51
N GLN A 2 8.13 15.43 -6.47
CA GLN A 2 7.64 14.45 -5.51
C GLN A 2 7.96 14.80 -4.05
N SER A 3 9.18 15.29 -3.76
CA SER A 3 9.55 15.75 -2.43
C SER A 3 8.70 16.94 -1.96
N ALA A 4 8.37 17.85 -2.87
CA ALA A 4 7.50 19.00 -2.55
C ALA A 4 6.08 18.53 -2.20
N LEU A 5 5.50 17.62 -2.99
CA LEU A 5 4.18 17.02 -2.73
C LEU A 5 4.15 16.28 -1.38
N MET A 6 5.24 15.57 -1.06
CA MET A 6 5.38 14.88 0.23
C MET A 6 5.44 15.87 1.40
N VAL A 7 6.22 16.93 1.29
CA VAL A 7 6.30 17.98 2.34
C VAL A 7 4.94 18.64 2.55
N THR A 8 4.23 18.99 1.47
CA THR A 8 2.88 19.58 1.56
C THR A 8 1.91 18.65 2.28
N LYS A 9 1.93 17.35 1.96
CA LYS A 9 1.10 16.34 2.64
C LYS A 9 1.40 16.25 4.13
N ILE A 10 2.68 16.15 4.50
CA ILE A 10 3.11 16.08 5.90
C ILE A 10 2.70 17.37 6.64
N ALA A 11 2.88 18.55 6.02
CA ALA A 11 2.47 19.82 6.60
C ALA A 11 0.96 19.89 6.87
N ALA A 12 0.12 19.41 5.93
CA ALA A 12 -1.33 19.34 6.14
C ALA A 12 -1.72 18.40 7.30
N ILE A 13 -1.06 17.25 7.41
CA ILE A 13 -1.28 16.31 8.52
C ILE A 13 -0.83 16.93 9.86
N LEU A 14 0.32 17.57 9.90
CA LEU A 14 0.81 18.23 11.11
C LEU A 14 -0.10 19.41 11.51
N ALA A 15 -0.61 20.18 10.56
CA ALA A 15 -1.58 21.24 10.83
C ALA A 15 -2.86 20.69 11.46
N LEU A 16 -3.39 19.57 10.94
CA LEU A 16 -4.54 18.84 11.52
C LEU A 16 -4.25 18.44 12.98
N ILE A 17 -3.09 17.84 13.23
CA ILE A 17 -2.70 17.38 14.57
C ILE A 17 -2.59 18.57 15.53
N VAL A 18 -1.90 19.63 15.14
CA VAL A 18 -1.68 20.81 15.99
C VAL A 18 -2.99 21.54 16.30
N LEU A 19 -3.82 21.78 15.29
CA LEU A 19 -5.09 22.48 15.47
C LEU A 19 -6.08 21.64 16.28
N GLY A 20 -6.18 20.35 16.00
CA GLY A 20 -7.01 19.45 16.77
C GLY A 20 -6.56 19.30 18.22
N TRP A 21 -5.24 19.24 18.45
CA TRP A 21 -4.70 19.25 19.83
C TRP A 21 -5.06 20.52 20.61
N ARG A 22 -4.98 21.71 19.96
CA ARG A 22 -5.41 22.97 20.58
C ARG A 22 -6.90 22.95 20.93
N MET A 23 -7.74 22.36 20.11
CA MET A 23 -9.16 22.21 20.40
C MET A 23 -9.39 21.31 21.63
N ILE A 24 -8.68 20.20 21.75
CA ILE A 24 -8.76 19.30 22.90
C ILE A 24 -8.38 20.03 24.19
N GLN A 25 -7.37 20.87 24.16
CA GLN A 25 -6.95 21.66 25.34
C GLN A 25 -7.93 22.76 25.72
N GLY A 26 -8.63 23.35 24.73
CA GLY A 26 -9.58 24.46 24.96
C GLY A 26 -10.98 24.02 25.37
N SER A 27 -11.37 22.83 24.95
CA SER A 27 -12.67 22.25 25.28
C SER A 27 -12.44 21.16 26.32
N GLY A 28 -12.38 21.26 27.54
CA GLY A 28 -12.11 20.11 28.44
C GLY A 28 -12.58 18.77 27.87
N PRO A 29 -11.98 17.64 28.19
CA PRO A 29 -12.26 16.38 27.49
C PRO A 29 -13.75 16.04 27.63
N GLU A 30 -14.53 16.46 26.67
CA GLU A 30 -15.81 15.81 26.39
C GLU A 30 -15.45 14.45 25.79
N ILE A 31 -14.88 13.61 26.64
CA ILE A 31 -14.79 12.18 26.37
C ILE A 31 -16.24 11.80 26.19
N ALA A 32 -16.71 11.83 24.95
CA ALA A 32 -17.98 11.29 24.60
C ALA A 32 -17.98 9.91 25.26
N ARG A 33 -18.79 9.74 26.30
CA ARG A 33 -18.96 8.45 26.97
C ARG A 33 -19.21 7.52 25.84
N VAL A 34 -18.28 6.58 25.63
CA VAL A 34 -18.51 5.47 24.70
C VAL A 34 -19.82 4.90 25.24
N ALA A 35 -20.92 5.28 24.59
CA ALA A 35 -22.19 4.69 24.91
C ALA A 35 -21.88 3.21 24.86
N ASP A 36 -22.24 2.52 25.91
CA ASP A 36 -22.09 1.09 26.09
C ASP A 36 -22.99 0.40 25.06
N SER A 37 -22.73 0.72 23.80
CA SER A 37 -23.24 0.02 22.64
C SER A 37 -22.51 -1.30 22.73
N GLY A 38 -23.21 -2.33 23.20
CA GLY A 38 -22.77 -3.70 23.31
C GLY A 38 -22.32 -4.30 21.96
N VAL A 39 -21.40 -3.62 21.32
CA VAL A 39 -20.60 -4.13 20.22
C VAL A 39 -19.69 -5.15 20.87
N GLY A 40 -20.23 -6.34 21.03
CA GLY A 40 -19.43 -7.50 21.32
C GLY A 40 -18.27 -7.46 20.34
N SER A 41 -17.05 -7.27 20.88
CA SER A 41 -15.83 -7.29 20.09
C SER A 41 -15.62 -8.69 19.55
N SER A 42 -16.38 -9.05 18.51
CA SER A 42 -16.18 -10.34 17.85
C SER A 42 -14.85 -10.25 17.11
N ALA A 43 -14.05 -11.31 17.20
CA ALA A 43 -12.79 -11.42 16.46
C ALA A 43 -13.00 -11.15 14.96
N SER A 44 -14.19 -11.49 14.42
CA SER A 44 -14.57 -11.21 13.03
C SER A 44 -14.69 -9.71 12.74
N ALA A 45 -15.30 -8.92 13.63
CA ALA A 45 -15.41 -7.48 13.47
C ALA A 45 -14.04 -6.80 13.53
N PHE A 46 -13.15 -7.25 14.41
CA PHE A 46 -11.77 -6.77 14.47
C PHE A 46 -11.02 -7.08 13.16
N LEU A 47 -11.11 -8.30 12.65
CA LEU A 47 -10.46 -8.69 11.38
C LEU A 47 -11.03 -7.92 10.19
N ALA A 48 -12.34 -7.62 10.16
CA ALA A 48 -12.93 -6.77 9.13
C ALA A 48 -12.35 -5.35 9.16
N ALA A 49 -12.21 -4.78 10.36
CA ALA A 49 -11.60 -3.46 10.54
C ALA A 49 -10.13 -3.41 10.15
N MET A 50 -9.40 -4.55 10.16
CA MET A 50 -8.01 -4.62 9.74
C MET A 50 -7.82 -4.44 8.22
N VAL A 51 -8.83 -4.70 7.40
CA VAL A 51 -8.74 -4.56 5.92
C VAL A 51 -8.36 -3.13 5.51
N PRO A 52 -9.11 -2.07 5.87
CA PRO A 52 -8.73 -0.70 5.55
C PRO A 52 -7.44 -0.25 6.25
N VAL A 53 -7.17 -0.74 7.46
CA VAL A 53 -5.91 -0.45 8.18
C VAL A 53 -4.71 -0.96 7.38
N LEU A 54 -4.73 -2.21 6.95
CA LEU A 54 -3.63 -2.78 6.18
C LEU A 54 -3.43 -2.10 4.83
N PHE A 55 -4.52 -1.73 4.16
CA PHE A 55 -4.43 -0.91 2.95
C PHE A 55 -3.76 0.44 3.22
N ALA A 56 -4.14 1.12 4.33
CA ALA A 56 -3.53 2.39 4.71
C ALA A 56 -2.03 2.29 5.01
N PHE A 57 -1.56 1.12 5.49
CA PHE A 57 -0.14 0.82 5.69
C PHE A 57 0.55 0.26 4.44
N GLY A 58 -0.15 0.10 3.33
CA GLY A 58 0.42 -0.34 2.05
C GLY A 58 1.49 0.63 1.51
N GLY A 59 2.27 0.15 0.54
CA GLY A 59 3.28 0.97 -0.13
C GLY A 59 4.72 0.75 0.36
N TRP A 60 4.96 0.16 1.52
CA TRP A 60 6.31 -0.17 2.01
C TRP A 60 7.07 -1.08 1.04
N GLN A 61 6.38 -2.00 0.38
CA GLN A 61 6.95 -2.92 -0.61
C GLN A 61 7.49 -2.21 -1.84
N THR A 62 6.93 -1.05 -2.21
CA THR A 62 7.36 -0.32 -3.42
C THR A 62 8.79 0.21 -3.32
N ALA A 63 9.33 0.38 -2.11
CA ALA A 63 10.71 0.75 -1.90
C ALA A 63 11.68 -0.33 -2.43
N SER A 64 11.28 -1.61 -2.42
CA SER A 64 12.09 -2.71 -2.98
C SER A 64 12.19 -2.63 -4.51
N PHE A 65 11.21 -2.05 -5.21
CA PHE A 65 11.20 -1.94 -6.67
C PHE A 65 12.25 -0.96 -7.21
N VAL A 66 12.70 -0.03 -6.36
CA VAL A 66 13.77 0.93 -6.69
C VAL A 66 15.10 0.58 -6.03
N SER A 67 15.20 -0.56 -5.36
CA SER A 67 16.42 -0.96 -4.63
C SER A 67 17.64 -1.09 -5.53
N GLY A 68 17.44 -1.52 -6.79
CA GLY A 68 18.52 -1.63 -7.78
C GLY A 68 19.13 -0.29 -8.22
N GLU A 69 18.44 0.83 -7.94
CA GLU A 69 18.90 2.18 -8.25
C GLU A 69 19.60 2.86 -7.03
N MET A 70 19.62 2.19 -5.87
CA MET A 70 20.23 2.70 -4.65
C MET A 70 21.74 2.45 -4.63
N LYS A 71 22.52 3.40 -4.12
CA LYS A 71 23.98 3.26 -3.99
C LYS A 71 24.36 2.16 -3.00
N ASN A 72 23.68 2.07 -1.85
CA ASN A 72 23.93 1.09 -0.78
C ASN A 72 22.61 0.45 -0.32
N PRO A 73 21.95 -0.40 -1.15
CA PRO A 73 20.62 -0.90 -0.86
C PRO A 73 20.53 -1.74 0.42
N GLN A 74 21.58 -2.51 0.73
CA GLN A 74 21.63 -3.35 1.94
C GLN A 74 21.57 -2.55 3.25
N ARG A 75 22.06 -1.31 3.24
CA ARG A 75 22.05 -0.42 4.40
C ARG A 75 20.88 0.55 4.38
N ASP A 76 20.64 1.19 3.23
CA ASP A 76 19.75 2.34 3.14
C ASP A 76 18.28 1.93 3.04
N LEU A 77 17.98 0.80 2.37
CA LEU A 77 16.62 0.29 2.27
C LEU A 77 16.03 -0.11 3.64
N PRO A 78 16.69 -0.93 4.47
CA PRO A 78 16.14 -1.29 5.79
C PRO A 78 15.99 -0.09 6.73
N ARG A 79 16.94 0.84 6.71
CA ARG A 79 16.87 2.05 7.54
C ARG A 79 15.74 2.97 7.08
N GLY A 80 15.62 3.20 5.78
CA GLY A 80 14.55 4.00 5.21
C GLY A 80 13.18 3.42 5.51
N LEU A 81 13.02 2.09 5.38
CA LEU A 81 11.78 1.40 5.72
C LEU A 81 11.45 1.51 7.22
N LEU A 82 12.42 1.26 8.10
CA LEU A 82 12.19 1.33 9.55
C LEU A 82 11.79 2.74 9.98
N LEU A 83 12.56 3.76 9.59
CA LEU A 83 12.27 5.15 9.93
C LEU A 83 10.95 5.61 9.31
N GLY A 84 10.68 5.22 8.05
CA GLY A 84 9.43 5.53 7.37
C GLY A 84 8.23 4.92 8.08
N VAL A 85 8.28 3.64 8.42
CA VAL A 85 7.18 2.94 9.13
C VAL A 85 6.96 3.56 10.52
N LEU A 86 8.02 3.80 11.30
CA LEU A 86 7.89 4.44 12.62
C LEU A 86 7.27 5.84 12.51
N GLY A 87 7.71 6.64 11.55
CA GLY A 87 7.15 7.97 11.29
C GLY A 87 5.67 7.92 10.90
N VAL A 88 5.29 7.01 10.00
CA VAL A 88 3.89 6.82 9.58
C VAL A 88 3.03 6.34 10.74
N VAL A 89 3.49 5.37 11.54
CA VAL A 89 2.78 4.90 12.74
C VAL A 89 2.53 6.04 13.71
N ALA A 90 3.55 6.85 14.01
CA ALA A 90 3.40 8.00 14.91
C ALA A 90 2.37 9.01 14.38
N LEU A 91 2.43 9.35 13.08
CA LEU A 91 1.46 10.26 12.46
C LEU A 91 0.04 9.68 12.48
N TYR A 92 -0.13 8.40 12.15
CA TYR A 92 -1.44 7.75 12.16
C TYR A 92 -2.05 7.69 13.56
N LEU A 93 -1.26 7.35 14.57
CA LEU A 93 -1.73 7.37 15.95
C LEU A 93 -2.15 8.78 16.38
N ALA A 94 -1.36 9.79 16.06
CA ALA A 94 -1.67 11.18 16.40
C ALA A 94 -2.94 11.68 15.69
N VAL A 95 -3.10 11.40 14.38
CA VAL A 95 -4.31 11.77 13.61
C VAL A 95 -5.54 11.06 14.16
N ASN A 96 -5.47 9.75 14.38
CA ASN A 96 -6.61 8.99 14.91
C ASN A 96 -6.98 9.47 16.31
N PHE A 97 -5.99 9.70 17.18
CA PHE A 97 -6.22 10.25 18.51
C PHE A 97 -6.98 11.59 18.43
N VAL A 98 -6.51 12.52 17.61
CA VAL A 98 -7.16 13.83 17.42
C VAL A 98 -8.59 13.66 16.88
N CYS A 99 -8.79 12.82 15.88
CA CYS A 99 -10.11 12.59 15.31
C CYS A 99 -11.09 12.01 16.34
N ILE A 100 -10.65 11.02 17.14
CA ILE A 100 -11.47 10.41 18.18
C ILE A 100 -11.81 11.44 19.28
N MET A 101 -10.84 12.23 19.72
CA MET A 101 -11.04 13.21 20.79
C MET A 101 -11.90 14.39 20.37
N VAL A 102 -11.81 14.83 19.10
CA VAL A 102 -12.56 15.99 18.59
C VAL A 102 -13.96 15.62 18.11
N LEU A 103 -14.11 14.48 17.40
CA LEU A 103 -15.40 14.09 16.82
C LEU A 103 -16.19 13.14 17.73
N GLY A 104 -15.52 12.38 18.56
CA GLY A 104 -16.11 11.28 19.31
C GLY A 104 -16.33 10.01 18.44
N PRO A 105 -16.43 8.83 19.06
CA PRO A 105 -16.55 7.56 18.33
C PRO A 105 -17.76 7.49 17.41
N THR A 106 -18.90 7.98 17.85
CA THR A 106 -20.17 7.92 17.11
C THR A 106 -20.11 8.74 15.83
N GLN A 107 -19.64 9.99 15.90
CA GLN A 107 -19.53 10.84 14.72
C GLN A 107 -18.42 10.37 13.79
N LEU A 108 -17.30 9.89 14.36
CA LEU A 108 -16.22 9.32 13.57
C LEU A 108 -16.67 8.12 12.74
N ALA A 109 -17.55 7.28 13.28
CA ALA A 109 -18.12 6.14 12.55
C ALA A 109 -19.06 6.53 11.40
N LEU A 110 -19.67 7.71 11.47
CA LEU A 110 -20.67 8.18 10.49
C LEU A 110 -20.06 9.05 9.38
N THR A 111 -18.89 9.65 9.63
CA THR A 111 -18.31 10.57 8.66
C THR A 111 -17.37 9.87 7.65
N PRO A 112 -17.52 10.13 6.33
CA PRO A 112 -16.57 9.67 5.33
C PRO A 112 -15.31 10.55 5.25
N THR A 113 -15.28 11.72 5.92
CA THR A 113 -14.22 12.73 5.80
C THR A 113 -13.75 13.28 7.17
N PRO A 114 -13.29 12.41 8.08
CA PRO A 114 -13.00 12.81 9.47
C PRO A 114 -11.99 13.95 9.59
N ALA A 115 -10.93 13.94 8.79
CA ALA A 115 -9.92 15.00 8.82
C ALA A 115 -10.49 16.38 8.40
N SER A 116 -11.35 16.39 7.39
CA SER A 116 -12.02 17.62 6.94
C SER A 116 -12.99 18.15 7.99
N ASP A 117 -13.68 17.25 8.71
CA ASP A 117 -14.63 17.63 9.76
C ASP A 117 -13.93 18.20 11.00
N VAL A 118 -12.79 17.62 11.41
CA VAL A 118 -11.94 18.21 12.44
C VAL A 118 -11.48 19.60 12.05
N MET A 119 -10.98 19.77 10.82
CA MET A 119 -10.51 21.07 10.33
C MET A 119 -11.65 22.08 10.19
N ARG A 120 -12.87 21.62 9.83
CA ARG A 120 -14.05 22.49 9.79
C ARG A 120 -14.46 22.97 11.18
N ARG A 121 -14.34 22.12 12.19
CA ARG A 121 -14.59 22.54 13.58
C ARG A 121 -13.52 23.53 14.08
N ALA A 122 -12.26 23.36 13.64
CA ALA A 122 -11.16 24.23 14.07
C ALA A 122 -11.16 25.62 13.41
N LEU A 123 -11.44 25.70 12.10
CA LEU A 123 -11.28 26.89 11.27
C LEU A 123 -12.52 27.27 10.45
N GLY A 124 -13.68 26.66 10.76
CA GLY A 124 -14.90 26.82 9.96
C GLY A 124 -14.77 26.20 8.56
N ASP A 125 -15.60 26.60 7.62
CA ASP A 125 -15.67 26.04 6.27
C ASP A 125 -14.35 26.15 5.50
N ARG A 126 -13.56 27.20 5.75
CA ARG A 126 -12.21 27.36 5.18
C ARG A 126 -11.29 26.23 5.60
N GLY A 127 -11.39 25.73 6.83
CA GLY A 127 -10.60 24.60 7.31
C GLY A 127 -10.90 23.32 6.54
N GLY A 128 -12.18 23.03 6.30
CA GLY A 128 -12.60 21.89 5.47
C GLY A 128 -12.07 21.98 4.04
N GLN A 129 -12.15 23.16 3.41
CA GLN A 129 -11.64 23.40 2.05
C GLN A 129 -10.12 23.25 1.97
N LEU A 130 -9.37 23.79 2.93
CA LEU A 130 -7.91 23.63 2.99
C LEU A 130 -7.51 22.16 3.14
N MET A 131 -8.22 21.39 3.96
CA MET A 131 -7.97 19.97 4.10
C MET A 131 -8.29 19.22 2.81
N ALA A 132 -9.40 19.51 2.14
CA ALA A 132 -9.75 18.92 0.85
C ALA A 132 -8.69 19.21 -0.22
N ALA A 133 -8.18 20.45 -0.29
CA ALA A 133 -7.08 20.82 -1.18
C ALA A 133 -5.79 20.05 -0.84
N GLY A 134 -5.46 19.90 0.45
CA GLY A 134 -4.32 19.10 0.91
C GLY A 134 -4.44 17.62 0.52
N ILE A 135 -5.63 17.05 0.63
CA ILE A 135 -5.93 15.67 0.20
C ILE A 135 -5.78 15.54 -1.32
N ALA A 136 -6.28 16.50 -2.10
CA ALA A 136 -6.14 16.50 -3.56
C ALA A 136 -4.67 16.51 -3.98
N VAL A 137 -3.84 17.39 -3.38
CA VAL A 137 -2.38 17.42 -3.62
C VAL A 137 -1.72 16.10 -3.20
N SER A 138 -2.13 15.52 -2.07
CA SER A 138 -1.64 14.22 -1.61
C SER A 138 -1.96 13.10 -2.61
N THR A 139 -3.15 13.10 -3.19
CA THR A 139 -3.58 12.11 -4.19
C THR A 139 -2.74 12.20 -5.46
N VAL A 140 -2.44 13.41 -5.94
CA VAL A 140 -1.52 13.61 -7.08
C VAL A 140 -0.12 13.07 -6.75
N GLY A 141 0.37 13.28 -5.52
CA GLY A 141 1.63 12.72 -5.05
C GLY A 141 1.65 11.19 -5.04
N PHE A 142 0.56 10.58 -4.60
CA PHE A 142 0.40 9.12 -4.60
C PHE A 142 0.34 8.55 -6.02
N LEU A 143 -0.41 9.17 -6.93
CA LEU A 143 -0.45 8.79 -8.35
C LEU A 143 0.94 8.88 -8.99
N SER A 144 1.68 9.97 -8.73
CA SER A 144 3.04 10.14 -9.20
C SER A 144 3.97 9.02 -8.72
N GLN A 145 3.85 8.61 -7.45
CA GLN A 145 4.60 7.50 -6.87
C GLN A 145 4.26 6.17 -7.56
N GLY A 146 2.97 5.87 -7.74
CA GLY A 146 2.52 4.67 -8.42
C GLY A 146 3.04 4.58 -9.85
N MET A 147 2.99 5.69 -10.60
CA MET A 147 3.52 5.77 -11.97
C MET A 147 5.06 5.66 -12.03
N LEU A 148 5.74 5.97 -10.94
CA LEU A 148 7.19 5.79 -10.85
C LEU A 148 7.57 4.33 -10.58
N THR A 149 6.86 3.63 -9.70
CA THR A 149 7.29 2.34 -9.14
C THR A 149 6.72 1.13 -9.89
N ALA A 150 5.42 1.06 -10.12
CA ALA A 150 4.77 -0.12 -10.67
C ALA A 150 5.19 -0.47 -12.12
N PRO A 151 5.44 0.49 -13.05
CA PRO A 151 5.90 0.16 -14.39
C PRO A 151 7.24 -0.59 -14.43
N ARG A 152 8.06 -0.48 -13.38
CA ARG A 152 9.32 -1.22 -13.28
C ARG A 152 9.10 -2.73 -13.19
N VAL A 153 8.00 -3.17 -12.58
CA VAL A 153 7.63 -4.59 -12.51
C VAL A 153 7.31 -5.11 -13.91
N TYR A 154 6.48 -4.38 -14.67
CA TYR A 154 6.14 -4.78 -16.06
C TYR A 154 7.35 -4.75 -16.98
N TYR A 155 8.23 -3.77 -16.81
CA TYR A 155 9.50 -3.68 -17.51
C TYR A 155 10.39 -4.90 -17.21
N ALA A 156 10.55 -5.28 -15.95
CA ALA A 156 11.33 -6.46 -15.56
C ALA A 156 10.73 -7.74 -16.15
N MET A 157 9.41 -7.94 -16.04
CA MET A 157 8.73 -9.08 -16.64
C MET A 157 8.95 -9.16 -18.16
N ALA A 158 8.91 -8.03 -18.85
CA ALA A 158 9.16 -7.97 -20.30
C ALA A 158 10.61 -8.31 -20.65
N ARG A 159 11.57 -7.84 -19.85
CA ARG A 159 13.00 -8.19 -19.98
C ARG A 159 13.25 -9.68 -19.75
N ASP A 160 12.52 -10.28 -18.81
CA ASP A 160 12.59 -11.71 -18.54
C ASP A 160 11.86 -12.58 -19.59
N GLY A 161 11.24 -11.95 -20.61
CA GLY A 161 10.50 -12.66 -21.65
C GLY A 161 9.15 -13.21 -21.19
N LEU A 162 8.62 -12.72 -20.06
CA LEU A 162 7.34 -13.12 -19.48
C LEU A 162 6.21 -12.12 -19.79
N PHE A 163 6.49 -11.11 -20.61
CA PHE A 163 5.54 -10.10 -21.03
C PHE A 163 5.87 -9.57 -22.45
N PHE A 164 5.06 -8.64 -22.97
CA PHE A 164 5.27 -8.06 -24.30
C PHE A 164 6.63 -7.34 -24.38
N GLN A 165 7.46 -7.69 -25.35
CA GLN A 165 8.82 -7.14 -25.51
C GLN A 165 8.87 -5.61 -25.60
N ARG A 166 7.86 -4.98 -26.21
CA ARG A 166 7.77 -3.51 -26.32
C ARG A 166 7.65 -2.82 -24.95
N VAL A 167 7.09 -3.50 -23.95
CA VAL A 167 6.97 -2.97 -22.57
C VAL A 167 8.34 -2.92 -21.89
N GLY A 168 9.29 -3.77 -22.33
CA GLY A 168 10.68 -3.79 -21.89
C GLY A 168 11.59 -2.78 -22.61
N SER A 169 11.05 -1.85 -23.42
CA SER A 169 11.83 -0.80 -24.06
C SER A 169 11.93 0.46 -23.19
N LEU A 170 13.11 1.08 -23.21
CA LEU A 170 13.35 2.38 -22.59
C LEU A 170 13.33 3.46 -23.67
N SER A 171 12.79 4.62 -23.35
CA SER A 171 12.88 5.80 -24.20
C SER A 171 14.34 6.27 -24.30
N GLU A 172 14.83 6.53 -25.50
CA GLU A 172 16.21 7.03 -25.72
C GLU A 172 16.48 8.36 -25.02
N ARG A 173 15.45 9.24 -24.97
CA ARG A 173 15.57 10.58 -24.40
C ARG A 173 15.53 10.59 -22.88
N THR A 174 14.63 9.82 -22.26
CA THR A 174 14.35 9.89 -20.82
C THR A 174 14.84 8.68 -20.05
N ARG A 175 15.24 7.62 -20.74
CA ARG A 175 15.58 6.29 -20.18
C ARG A 175 14.48 5.74 -19.26
N ALA A 176 13.24 6.17 -19.47
CA ALA A 176 12.07 5.70 -18.75
C ALA A 176 11.30 4.64 -19.57
N PRO A 177 10.62 3.68 -18.93
CA PRO A 177 9.80 2.68 -19.58
C PRO A 177 8.42 3.27 -20.00
N VAL A 178 8.42 4.17 -20.99
CA VAL A 178 7.24 4.94 -21.39
C VAL A 178 6.06 4.05 -21.77
N VAL A 179 6.32 2.94 -22.48
CA VAL A 179 5.26 1.99 -22.88
C VAL A 179 4.62 1.33 -21.64
N ALA A 180 5.41 0.96 -20.63
CA ALA A 180 4.90 0.41 -19.39
C ALA A 180 4.07 1.44 -18.59
N ILE A 181 4.52 2.69 -18.56
CA ILE A 181 3.80 3.80 -17.90
C ILE A 181 2.47 4.07 -18.61
N ALA A 182 2.47 4.13 -19.95
CA ALA A 182 1.25 4.33 -20.73
C ALA A 182 0.25 3.19 -20.53
N LEU A 183 0.72 1.94 -20.56
CA LEU A 183 -0.10 0.75 -20.31
C LEU A 183 -0.79 0.83 -18.94
N GLN A 184 -0.04 1.17 -17.90
CA GLN A 184 -0.60 1.33 -16.55
C GLN A 184 -1.63 2.46 -16.46
N GLY A 185 -1.34 3.62 -17.05
CA GLY A 185 -2.26 4.76 -17.07
C GLY A 185 -3.57 4.44 -17.78
N ILE A 186 -3.50 3.82 -18.96
CA ILE A 186 -4.68 3.38 -19.71
C ILE A 186 -5.48 2.37 -18.89
N TRP A 187 -4.81 1.35 -18.33
CA TRP A 187 -5.49 0.32 -17.55
C TRP A 187 -6.16 0.89 -16.28
N ALA A 188 -5.49 1.77 -15.56
CA ALA A 188 -6.07 2.45 -14.41
C ALA A 188 -7.30 3.28 -14.80
N SER A 189 -7.25 3.99 -15.93
CA SER A 189 -8.40 4.75 -16.46
C SER A 189 -9.57 3.83 -16.81
N VAL A 190 -9.31 2.69 -17.44
CA VAL A 190 -10.33 1.67 -17.73
C VAL A 190 -10.98 1.17 -16.44
N ILE A 191 -10.19 0.83 -15.41
CA ILE A 191 -10.74 0.38 -14.14
C ILE A 191 -11.65 1.44 -13.52
N VAL A 192 -11.23 2.70 -13.48
CA VAL A 192 -12.03 3.79 -12.92
C VAL A 192 -13.35 3.98 -13.68
N LEU A 193 -13.32 3.91 -14.99
CA LEU A 193 -14.51 4.11 -15.82
C LEU A 193 -15.52 2.97 -15.70
N PHE A 194 -15.06 1.73 -15.59
CA PHE A 194 -15.96 0.56 -15.59
C PHE A 194 -16.31 0.04 -14.18
N PHE A 195 -15.44 0.21 -13.21
CA PHE A 195 -15.62 -0.33 -11.87
C PHE A 195 -15.86 0.72 -10.79
N GLY A 196 -15.73 1.99 -11.05
CA GLY A 196 -16.03 3.22 -10.31
C GLY A 196 -16.28 3.23 -8.78
N VAL A 197 -16.34 2.07 -8.13
CA VAL A 197 -16.68 1.93 -6.70
C VAL A 197 -15.43 1.51 -5.92
N TYR A 198 -14.98 2.39 -5.02
CA TYR A 198 -13.75 2.20 -4.25
C TYR A 198 -13.77 0.97 -3.33
N GLY A 199 -14.88 0.71 -2.62
CA GLY A 199 -14.93 -0.33 -1.60
C GLY A 199 -14.64 -1.75 -2.10
N PRO A 200 -15.38 -2.28 -3.10
CA PRO A 200 -15.09 -3.61 -3.67
C PRO A 200 -13.69 -3.76 -4.22
N VAL A 201 -13.17 -2.70 -4.91
CA VAL A 201 -11.78 -2.68 -5.43
C VAL A 201 -10.78 -2.85 -4.29
N LEU A 202 -11.00 -2.17 -3.17
CA LEU A 202 -10.16 -2.28 -1.98
C LEU A 202 -10.12 -3.72 -1.46
N ASN A 203 -11.28 -4.36 -1.30
CA ASN A 203 -11.39 -5.68 -0.70
C ASN A 203 -10.64 -6.74 -1.51
N TYR A 204 -10.79 -6.79 -2.85
CA TYR A 204 -10.08 -7.80 -3.64
C TYR A 204 -8.58 -7.51 -3.75
N VAL A 205 -8.15 -6.24 -3.79
CA VAL A 205 -6.73 -5.89 -3.80
C VAL A 205 -6.08 -6.32 -2.49
N VAL A 206 -6.67 -5.97 -1.33
CA VAL A 206 -6.13 -6.35 -0.02
C VAL A 206 -6.11 -7.87 0.17
N ALA A 207 -7.12 -8.58 -0.30
CA ALA A 207 -7.14 -10.05 -0.22
C ALA A 207 -5.98 -10.67 -1.00
N LEU A 208 -5.74 -10.22 -2.22
CA LEU A 208 -4.63 -10.70 -3.05
C LEU A 208 -3.27 -10.30 -2.46
N ASP A 209 -3.10 -9.04 -2.05
CA ASP A 209 -1.88 -8.57 -1.42
C ASP A 209 -1.55 -9.38 -0.17
N ALA A 210 -2.55 -9.72 0.65
CA ALA A 210 -2.35 -10.52 1.84
C ALA A 210 -1.84 -11.94 1.51
N VAL A 211 -2.37 -12.58 0.46
CA VAL A 211 -1.87 -13.87 -0.03
C VAL A 211 -0.41 -13.77 -0.46
N PHE A 212 -0.08 -12.78 -1.30
CA PHE A 212 1.28 -12.62 -1.84
C PHE A 212 2.30 -12.19 -0.79
N PHE A 213 1.92 -11.35 0.17
CA PHE A 213 2.81 -10.99 1.29
C PHE A 213 3.09 -12.21 2.17
N GLY A 214 2.07 -13.03 2.46
CA GLY A 214 2.25 -14.28 3.16
C GLY A 214 3.18 -15.23 2.42
N LEU A 215 3.01 -15.40 1.10
CA LEU A 215 3.89 -16.20 0.25
C LEU A 215 5.33 -15.66 0.23
N THR A 216 5.50 -14.35 0.18
CA THR A 216 6.82 -13.72 0.21
C THR A 216 7.54 -13.98 1.53
N GLY A 217 6.82 -13.89 2.66
CA GLY A 217 7.35 -14.26 3.97
C GLY A 217 7.71 -15.74 4.07
N ALA A 218 6.86 -16.63 3.54
CA ALA A 218 7.13 -18.07 3.48
C ALA A 218 8.34 -18.39 2.60
N ALA A 219 8.48 -17.72 1.45
CA ALA A 219 9.64 -17.86 0.57
C ALA A 219 10.95 -17.49 1.28
N LEU A 220 10.95 -16.45 2.13
CA LEU A 220 12.12 -16.08 2.93
C LEU A 220 12.55 -17.22 3.87
N LEU A 221 11.57 -17.91 4.52
CA LEU A 221 11.88 -19.08 5.37
C LEU A 221 12.53 -20.21 4.56
N VAL A 222 12.03 -20.47 3.37
CA VAL A 222 12.56 -21.53 2.48
C VAL A 222 13.96 -21.16 1.99
N PHE A 223 14.17 -19.95 1.47
CA PHE A 223 15.46 -19.54 0.93
C PHE A 223 16.54 -19.51 2.01
N ARG A 224 16.24 -19.04 3.20
CA ARG A 224 17.22 -19.06 4.31
C ARG A 224 17.61 -20.46 4.77
N ARG A 225 16.74 -21.46 4.57
CA ARG A 225 17.07 -22.88 4.83
C ARG A 225 17.90 -23.50 3.71
N ARG A 226 17.61 -23.12 2.44
CA ARG A 226 18.29 -23.71 1.27
C ARG A 226 19.65 -23.12 1.01
N ASP A 227 19.80 -21.82 1.18
CA ASP A 227 21.04 -21.10 0.90
C ASP A 227 21.33 -20.05 1.99
N PRO A 228 21.93 -20.49 3.12
CA PRO A 228 22.29 -19.61 4.21
C PRO A 228 23.33 -18.54 3.85
N VAL A 229 24.14 -18.78 2.80
CA VAL A 229 25.24 -17.89 2.37
C VAL A 229 24.72 -16.80 1.44
N ALA A 230 23.80 -17.10 0.54
CA ALA A 230 23.26 -16.12 -0.41
C ALA A 230 22.40 -15.04 0.29
N VAL A 231 21.89 -15.32 1.48
CA VAL A 231 21.09 -14.37 2.28
C VAL A 231 21.95 -13.61 3.28
N GLN A 232 23.11 -13.12 2.85
CA GLN A 232 23.99 -12.23 3.64
C GLN A 232 23.44 -10.80 3.62
N GLY A 233 22.27 -10.58 4.20
CA GLY A 233 21.66 -9.27 4.37
C GLY A 233 21.34 -8.98 5.83
N LEU A 234 20.58 -7.93 6.05
CA LEU A 234 20.09 -7.57 7.37
C LEU A 234 19.34 -8.76 8.00
N ARG A 235 19.84 -9.26 9.09
CA ARG A 235 19.14 -10.30 9.87
C ARG A 235 17.97 -9.65 10.61
N MET A 236 16.74 -10.03 10.23
CA MET A 236 15.55 -9.60 10.95
C MET A 236 15.61 -10.10 12.40
N PRO A 237 15.51 -9.22 13.41
CA PRO A 237 15.48 -9.63 14.80
C PRO A 237 14.35 -10.64 15.07
N GLY A 238 14.65 -11.70 15.82
CA GLY A 238 13.66 -12.73 16.15
C GLY A 238 13.28 -13.70 15.01
N HIS A 239 13.98 -13.69 13.86
CA HIS A 239 13.79 -14.72 12.85
C HIS A 239 14.16 -16.10 13.43
N PRO A 240 13.39 -17.21 13.17
CA PRO A 240 12.27 -17.34 12.22
C PRO A 240 10.88 -16.98 12.80
N VAL A 241 10.77 -16.72 14.11
CA VAL A 241 9.47 -16.51 14.77
C VAL A 241 8.74 -15.28 14.22
N THR A 242 9.41 -14.14 14.12
CA THR A 242 8.82 -12.91 13.57
C THR A 242 8.36 -13.07 12.13
N THR A 243 9.09 -13.82 11.31
CA THR A 243 8.67 -14.15 9.94
C THR A 243 7.46 -15.09 9.93
N GLY A 244 7.41 -16.05 10.85
CA GLY A 244 6.26 -16.94 11.01
C GLY A 244 5.00 -16.19 11.42
N VAL A 245 5.11 -15.27 12.39
CA VAL A 245 4.00 -14.40 12.82
C VAL A 245 3.50 -13.53 11.66
N PHE A 246 4.40 -12.95 10.87
CA PHE A 246 4.05 -12.20 9.68
C PHE A 246 3.24 -13.03 8.67
N VAL A 247 3.71 -14.23 8.34
CA VAL A 247 3.03 -15.15 7.41
C VAL A 247 1.63 -15.51 7.93
N LEU A 248 1.53 -15.89 9.20
CA LEU A 248 0.26 -16.25 9.81
C LEU A 248 -0.71 -15.07 9.85
N ALA A 249 -0.25 -13.88 10.22
CA ALA A 249 -1.09 -12.68 10.26
C ALA A 249 -1.69 -12.36 8.88
N PHE A 250 -0.86 -12.37 7.83
CA PHE A 250 -1.34 -12.08 6.47
C PHE A 250 -2.27 -13.18 5.93
N TRP A 251 -2.00 -14.44 6.19
CA TRP A 251 -2.89 -15.52 5.74
C TRP A 251 -4.20 -15.57 6.54
N THR A 252 -4.18 -15.25 7.83
CA THR A 252 -5.40 -15.08 8.62
C THR A 252 -6.25 -13.94 8.08
N LEU A 253 -5.62 -12.82 7.70
CA LEU A 253 -6.31 -11.72 7.06
C LEU A 253 -6.91 -12.12 5.70
N ALA A 254 -6.12 -12.78 4.85
CA ALA A 254 -6.62 -13.28 3.55
C ALA A 254 -7.84 -14.18 3.73
N ALA A 255 -7.76 -15.15 4.65
CA ALA A 255 -8.86 -16.03 4.98
C ALA A 255 -10.09 -15.26 5.49
N SER A 256 -9.88 -14.30 6.40
CA SER A 256 -10.95 -13.45 6.93
C SER A 256 -11.63 -12.63 5.82
N THR A 257 -10.85 -12.01 4.94
CA THR A 257 -11.38 -11.22 3.81
C THR A 257 -12.19 -12.08 2.84
N ILE A 258 -11.72 -13.30 2.55
CA ILE A 258 -12.44 -14.26 1.71
C ILE A 258 -13.80 -14.66 2.35
N VAL A 259 -13.80 -14.90 3.65
CA VAL A 259 -15.02 -15.30 4.37
C VAL A 259 -16.02 -14.14 4.48
N GLN A 260 -15.55 -12.93 4.72
CA GLN A 260 -16.43 -11.76 4.92
C GLN A 260 -16.90 -11.12 3.61
N PHE A 261 -16.06 -11.15 2.57
CA PHE A 261 -16.34 -10.56 1.25
C PHE A 261 -16.14 -11.57 0.13
N PRO A 262 -16.90 -12.68 0.10
CA PRO A 262 -16.65 -13.79 -0.83
C PRO A 262 -16.80 -13.40 -2.30
N LYS A 263 -17.71 -12.46 -2.62
CA LYS A 263 -17.88 -11.96 -4.00
C LYS A 263 -16.66 -11.18 -4.47
N ASP A 264 -16.16 -10.27 -3.64
CA ASP A 264 -15.00 -9.42 -3.97
C ASP A 264 -13.74 -10.29 -4.05
N ALA A 265 -13.53 -11.17 -3.08
CA ALA A 265 -12.41 -12.11 -3.09
C ALA A 265 -12.46 -13.05 -4.30
N GLY A 266 -13.64 -13.56 -4.66
CA GLY A 266 -13.85 -14.38 -5.86
C GLY A 266 -13.47 -13.66 -7.15
N MET A 267 -13.79 -12.37 -7.27
CA MET A 267 -13.37 -11.54 -8.41
C MET A 267 -11.84 -11.41 -8.46
N GLY A 268 -11.20 -11.19 -7.31
CA GLY A 268 -9.74 -11.14 -7.23
C GLY A 268 -9.08 -12.46 -7.68
N VAL A 269 -9.60 -13.59 -7.20
CA VAL A 269 -9.12 -14.92 -7.61
C VAL A 269 -9.33 -15.15 -9.11
N LEU A 270 -10.47 -14.73 -9.67
CA LEU A 270 -10.75 -14.83 -11.11
C LEU A 270 -9.72 -14.05 -11.93
N ILE A 271 -9.45 -12.80 -11.54
CA ILE A 271 -8.44 -11.95 -12.20
C ILE A 271 -7.07 -12.62 -12.14
N LEU A 272 -6.69 -13.17 -11.00
CA LEU A 272 -5.43 -13.89 -10.85
C LEU A 272 -5.39 -15.14 -11.74
N ALA A 273 -6.47 -15.93 -11.77
CA ALA A 273 -6.58 -17.13 -12.57
C ALA A 273 -6.45 -16.84 -14.08
N LEU A 274 -6.98 -15.71 -14.55
CA LEU A 274 -6.80 -15.24 -15.94
C LEU A 274 -5.33 -14.92 -16.26
N GLY A 275 -4.51 -14.61 -15.27
CA GLY A 275 -3.06 -14.43 -15.44
C GLY A 275 -2.31 -15.75 -15.72
N VAL A 276 -2.81 -16.89 -15.22
CA VAL A 276 -2.13 -18.19 -15.36
C VAL A 276 -1.96 -18.60 -16.83
N PRO A 277 -2.99 -18.64 -17.69
CA PRO A 277 -2.83 -18.98 -19.10
C PRO A 277 -1.88 -18.02 -19.84
N ILE A 278 -1.91 -16.74 -19.49
CA ILE A 278 -0.99 -15.74 -20.05
C ILE A 278 0.45 -16.08 -19.67
N TYR A 279 0.69 -16.37 -18.39
CA TYR A 279 2.01 -16.80 -17.90
C TYR A 279 2.49 -18.09 -18.58
N VAL A 280 1.64 -19.11 -18.69
CA VAL A 280 1.98 -20.38 -19.35
C VAL A 280 2.32 -20.17 -20.82
N TYR A 281 1.56 -19.32 -21.51
CA TYR A 281 1.85 -18.97 -22.91
C TYR A 281 3.24 -18.34 -23.09
N TRP A 282 3.57 -17.32 -22.29
CA TRP A 282 4.85 -16.64 -22.35
C TRP A 282 6.01 -17.53 -21.87
N SER A 283 5.82 -18.31 -20.82
CA SER A 283 6.82 -19.23 -20.29
C SER A 283 7.19 -20.31 -21.32
N ARG A 284 6.22 -20.88 -22.02
CA ARG A 284 6.46 -21.85 -23.09
C ARG A 284 7.18 -21.23 -24.28
N ARG A 285 6.86 -19.99 -24.62
CA ARG A 285 7.51 -19.24 -25.70
C ARG A 285 8.97 -18.93 -25.37
N ARG A 286 9.26 -18.57 -24.12
CA ARG A 286 10.62 -18.34 -23.61
C ARG A 286 11.47 -19.63 -23.74
N LEU A 287 10.96 -20.78 -23.35
CA LEU A 287 11.67 -22.06 -23.46
C LEU A 287 11.99 -22.47 -24.90
N ARG A 288 11.19 -22.01 -25.87
CA ARG A 288 11.46 -22.23 -27.30
C ARG A 288 12.47 -21.24 -27.90
N SER A 289 12.71 -20.11 -27.25
CA SER A 289 13.60 -19.02 -27.66
C SER A 289 14.94 -19.05 -26.93
N THR A 290 15.41 -20.19 -26.42
CA THR A 290 16.73 -20.34 -25.78
C THR A 290 17.85 -20.33 -26.85
N ALA A 291 18.09 -19.15 -27.44
CA ALA A 291 19.44 -18.74 -27.84
C ALA A 291 20.09 -18.08 -26.64
N PRO A 292 21.39 -18.36 -26.33
CA PRO A 292 22.05 -17.76 -25.18
C PRO A 292 22.05 -16.23 -25.33
N ALA A 293 21.46 -15.55 -24.34
CA ALA A 293 21.57 -14.09 -24.26
C ALA A 293 23.04 -13.76 -23.97
N VAL A 294 23.75 -13.42 -25.00
CA VAL A 294 25.06 -12.78 -24.91
C VAL A 294 24.78 -11.41 -24.28
N PHE A 295 25.13 -11.25 -23.01
CA PHE A 295 25.19 -9.94 -22.38
C PHE A 295 26.44 -9.24 -22.92
N PRO A 296 26.34 -8.08 -23.56
CA PRO A 296 27.50 -7.20 -23.70
C PRO A 296 27.76 -6.58 -22.34
N GLU A 297 29.02 -6.65 -21.90
CA GLU A 297 29.60 -6.01 -20.72
C GLU A 297 29.40 -4.50 -20.70
#